data_606256a9b1b67d3cdb389232e9eaaf6b
#
_entry.id   606256a9b1b67d3cdb389232e9eaaf6b
#
_cell.length_a   1.000
_cell.length_b   1.000
_cell.length_c   1.000
_cell.angle_alpha   90.00
_cell.angle_beta   90.00
_cell.angle_gamma   90.00
#
_symmetry.space_group_name_H-M   'P 1'
#
loop_
_entity.id
_entity.type
_entity.pdbx_description
1 polymer ?
#
loop_
_entity_poly.entity_id
_entity_poly.type
_entity_poly.pdbx_seq_one_letter_code
_entity_poly.pdbx_strand_id
1 'polypeptide(L)'
;MTNVSGGSTGDAIYVPSILAPLCDRVVRDAFAFIAAEAMRPLIGAADALSDWPRFVDSWNELQLDTYLPDGHRYRRRRHATLSAIAGEDKVTLEPHQPHHQSIDYNALAGGIERWFEPIDVEIVAGQAMQCVLAFCCRMFGELRPNTNWEIECHQFRIEARSYTPGRPTPGGVHRDGWTMRWCC
;
A
#
# COMPACT_ATOMS: atom_id res chain seq x y z
N MET A 1 -13.88 -11.15 61.17
CA MET A 1 -12.82 -11.82 60.38
C MET A 1 -13.13 -11.54 58.92
N THR A 2 -12.56 -10.50 58.40
CA THR A 2 -12.75 -10.05 57.02
C THR A 2 -11.56 -10.54 56.18
N ASN A 3 -11.80 -11.43 55.23
CA ASN A 3 -10.79 -11.95 54.36
C ASN A 3 -10.69 -11.03 53.13
N VAL A 4 -9.58 -10.31 53.01
CA VAL A 4 -9.25 -9.48 51.84
C VAL A 4 -8.44 -10.36 50.90
N SER A 5 -9.04 -10.82 49.82
CA SER A 5 -8.32 -11.46 48.71
C SER A 5 -7.72 -10.37 47.81
N GLY A 6 -6.40 -10.22 47.89
CA GLY A 6 -5.63 -9.40 46.97
C GLY A 6 -5.63 -10.01 45.58
N GLY A 7 -6.31 -9.35 44.65
CA GLY A 7 -6.18 -9.66 43.24
C GLY A 7 -4.81 -9.17 42.73
N SER A 8 -3.93 -10.09 42.37
CA SER A 8 -2.72 -9.80 41.62
C SER A 8 -3.12 -9.35 40.21
N THR A 9 -3.04 -8.06 39.96
CA THR A 9 -3.00 -7.53 38.58
C THR A 9 -1.65 -7.97 37.98
N GLY A 10 -1.67 -9.08 37.25
CA GLY A 10 -0.50 -9.46 36.46
C GLY A 10 -0.20 -8.34 35.46
N ASP A 11 0.94 -7.66 35.69
CA ASP A 11 1.48 -6.74 34.72
C ASP A 11 1.65 -7.50 33.40
N ALA A 12 0.86 -7.15 32.38
CA ALA A 12 1.05 -7.68 31.06
C ALA A 12 2.47 -7.28 30.61
N ILE A 13 3.32 -8.27 30.38
CA ILE A 13 4.67 -8.04 29.89
C ILE A 13 4.51 -7.37 28.51
N TYR A 14 4.85 -6.09 28.43
CA TYR A 14 4.90 -5.36 27.17
C TYR A 14 6.03 -5.94 26.32
N VAL A 15 5.67 -6.67 25.25
CA VAL A 15 6.61 -7.12 24.22
C VAL A 15 6.54 -6.07 23.11
N PRO A 16 7.63 -5.32 22.87
CA PRO A 16 7.63 -4.34 21.78
C PRO A 16 7.31 -5.01 20.45
N SER A 17 6.47 -4.37 19.65
CA SER A 17 6.18 -4.83 18.29
C SER A 17 7.49 -4.92 17.49
N ILE A 18 7.61 -5.94 16.64
CA ILE A 18 8.71 -6.08 15.69
C ILE A 18 8.77 -4.89 14.72
N LEU A 19 7.67 -4.16 14.56
CA LEU A 19 7.56 -2.99 13.70
C LEU A 19 7.91 -1.68 14.40
N ALA A 20 7.99 -1.65 15.74
CA ALA A 20 8.20 -0.43 16.50
C ALA A 20 9.42 0.40 16.01
N PRO A 21 10.61 -0.18 15.75
CA PRO A 21 11.75 0.59 15.26
C PRO A 21 11.50 1.21 13.87
N LEU A 22 10.69 0.58 13.04
CA LEU A 22 10.31 1.08 11.73
C LEU A 22 9.32 2.23 11.86
N CYS A 23 8.33 2.09 12.73
CA CYS A 23 7.35 3.13 13.04
C CYS A 23 8.04 4.39 13.60
N ASP A 24 8.95 4.24 14.56
CA ASP A 24 9.74 5.33 15.12
C ASP A 24 10.53 6.08 14.04
N ARG A 25 11.11 5.34 13.10
CA ARG A 25 11.84 5.94 11.97
C ARG A 25 10.91 6.71 11.04
N VAL A 26 9.73 6.16 10.71
CA VAL A 26 8.74 6.87 9.88
C VAL A 26 8.21 8.12 10.58
N VAL A 27 7.97 8.06 11.89
CA VAL A 27 7.54 9.24 12.67
C VAL A 27 8.61 10.33 12.67
N ARG A 28 9.87 9.96 12.85
CA ARG A 28 10.99 10.91 12.94
C ARG A 28 11.35 11.51 11.57
N ASP A 29 11.45 10.68 10.53
CA ASP A 29 12.06 11.05 9.25
C ASP A 29 11.01 11.28 8.14
N ALA A 30 9.72 11.00 8.43
CA ALA A 30 8.58 11.01 7.50
C ALA A 30 8.65 9.95 6.38
N PHE A 31 9.71 9.16 6.31
CA PHE A 31 9.85 8.03 5.39
C PHE A 31 10.83 6.99 5.95
N ALA A 32 10.75 5.77 5.42
CA ALA A 32 11.76 4.75 5.65
C ALA A 32 12.02 3.97 4.36
N PHE A 33 13.29 3.79 4.03
CA PHE A 33 13.71 2.83 3.01
C PHE A 33 14.14 1.54 3.71
N ILE A 34 13.65 0.41 3.20
CA ILE A 34 13.96 -0.93 3.73
C ILE A 34 14.46 -1.76 2.54
N ALA A 35 15.68 -2.31 2.65
CA ALA A 35 16.21 -3.21 1.64
C ALA A 35 15.41 -4.52 1.58
N ALA A 36 15.39 -5.17 0.43
CA ALA A 36 14.58 -6.36 0.18
C ALA A 36 14.85 -7.49 1.19
N GLU A 37 16.10 -7.71 1.56
CA GLU A 37 16.50 -8.73 2.52
C GLU A 37 15.94 -8.48 3.93
N ALA A 38 15.87 -7.21 4.33
CA ALA A 38 15.30 -6.80 5.61
C ALA A 38 13.77 -6.75 5.57
N MET A 39 13.18 -6.49 4.40
CA MET A 39 11.73 -6.44 4.21
C MET A 39 11.08 -7.83 4.22
N ARG A 40 11.76 -8.81 3.65
CA ARG A 40 11.26 -10.17 3.48
C ARG A 40 10.68 -10.79 4.76
N PRO A 41 11.39 -10.83 5.90
CA PRO A 41 10.85 -11.37 7.15
C PRO A 41 9.72 -10.56 7.76
N LEU A 42 9.57 -9.28 7.38
CA LEU A 42 8.49 -8.42 7.86
C LEU A 42 7.17 -8.67 7.10
N ILE A 43 7.25 -9.03 5.83
CA ILE A 43 6.08 -9.31 4.99
C ILE A 43 5.50 -10.69 5.33
N GLY A 44 6.34 -11.70 5.55
CA GLY A 44 5.87 -13.05 5.87
C GLY A 44 6.97 -14.10 5.83
N ALA A 45 6.61 -15.33 6.18
CA ALA A 45 7.50 -16.48 6.05
C ALA A 45 7.80 -16.77 4.57
N ALA A 46 8.87 -17.51 4.29
CA ALA A 46 9.35 -17.77 2.93
C ALA A 46 8.30 -18.47 2.03
N ASP A 47 7.48 -19.34 2.62
CA ASP A 47 6.39 -20.05 1.95
C ASP A 47 5.15 -19.16 1.68
N ALA A 48 4.97 -18.10 2.46
CA ALA A 48 3.88 -17.14 2.29
C ALA A 48 4.02 -16.29 1.00
N LEU A 49 5.15 -16.34 0.33
CA LEU A 49 5.42 -15.65 -0.93
C LEU A 49 5.57 -16.64 -2.10
N SER A 50 4.96 -17.81 -2.01
CA SER A 50 5.09 -18.87 -3.03
C SER A 50 4.57 -18.46 -4.41
N ASP A 51 3.60 -17.55 -4.48
CA ASP A 51 3.04 -16.98 -5.72
C ASP A 51 3.75 -15.69 -6.18
N TRP A 52 4.85 -15.30 -5.55
CA TRP A 52 5.62 -14.10 -5.90
C TRP A 52 5.96 -13.98 -7.40
N PRO A 53 6.37 -15.08 -8.10
CA PRO A 53 6.61 -14.99 -9.55
C PRO A 53 5.36 -14.56 -10.33
N ARG A 54 4.17 -15.10 -10.00
CA ARG A 54 2.91 -14.72 -10.63
C ARG A 54 2.55 -13.27 -10.30
N PHE A 55 2.73 -12.86 -9.05
CA PHE A 55 2.51 -11.48 -8.61
C PHE A 55 3.37 -10.51 -9.44
N VAL A 56 4.66 -10.76 -9.58
CA VAL A 56 5.57 -9.94 -10.40
C VAL A 56 5.18 -9.97 -11.89
N ASP A 57 4.82 -11.14 -12.43
CA ASP A 57 4.46 -11.30 -13.85
C ASP A 57 3.20 -10.50 -14.23
N SER A 58 2.30 -10.24 -13.28
CA SER A 58 1.10 -9.43 -13.51
C SER A 58 1.38 -8.01 -14.02
N TRP A 59 2.61 -7.48 -13.81
CA TRP A 59 3.04 -6.20 -14.42
C TRP A 59 3.20 -6.24 -15.93
N ASN A 60 3.25 -7.43 -16.56
CA ASN A 60 3.30 -7.60 -18.01
C ASN A 60 1.91 -7.42 -18.66
N GLU A 61 0.85 -7.52 -17.88
CA GLU A 61 -0.55 -7.43 -18.35
C GLU A 61 -1.21 -6.07 -18.11
N LEU A 62 -0.44 -5.07 -17.63
CA LEU A 62 -0.98 -3.75 -17.34
C LEU A 62 -1.49 -3.04 -18.59
N GLN A 63 -2.61 -2.35 -18.44
CA GLN A 63 -3.23 -1.60 -19.52
C GLN A 63 -2.66 -0.18 -19.65
N LEU A 64 -2.77 0.38 -20.85
CA LEU A 64 -2.28 1.72 -21.12
C LEU A 64 -3.04 2.76 -20.27
N ASP A 65 -2.31 3.64 -19.61
CA ASP A 65 -2.90 4.81 -18.95
C ASP A 65 -3.26 5.87 -20.00
N THR A 66 -4.55 6.04 -20.23
CA THR A 66 -5.10 6.99 -21.20
C THR A 66 -5.34 8.40 -20.63
N TYR A 67 -5.05 8.60 -19.33
CA TYR A 67 -5.28 9.86 -18.62
C TYR A 67 -4.02 10.73 -18.50
N LEU A 68 -2.95 10.40 -19.21
CA LEU A 68 -1.78 11.26 -19.25
C LEU A 68 -2.10 12.54 -20.04
N PRO A 69 -1.88 13.74 -19.47
CA PRO A 69 -2.37 15.00 -20.03
C PRO A 69 -1.76 15.38 -21.38
N ASP A 70 -0.59 14.85 -21.70
CA ASP A 70 0.16 15.15 -22.92
C ASP A 70 -0.04 14.11 -24.04
N GLY A 71 -0.99 13.16 -23.84
CA GLY A 71 -1.24 12.07 -24.77
C GLY A 71 -0.09 11.04 -24.87
N HIS A 72 0.89 11.14 -24.01
CA HIS A 72 1.99 10.19 -23.99
C HIS A 72 1.54 8.78 -23.58
N ARG A 73 2.16 7.77 -24.20
CA ARG A 73 1.79 6.34 -24.05
C ARG A 73 2.92 5.54 -23.44
N TYR A 74 3.53 6.05 -22.39
CA TYR A 74 4.66 5.38 -21.73
C TYR A 74 4.31 4.79 -20.37
N ARG A 75 3.09 4.99 -19.83
CA ARG A 75 2.66 4.45 -18.55
C ARG A 75 1.55 3.42 -18.74
N ARG A 76 1.75 2.28 -18.11
CA ARG A 76 0.70 1.27 -17.96
C ARG A 76 0.33 1.15 -16.50
N ARG A 77 -0.94 0.86 -16.22
CA ARG A 77 -1.39 0.68 -14.84
C ARG A 77 -2.66 -0.15 -14.73
N ARG A 78 -2.85 -0.67 -13.52
CA ARG A 78 -4.12 -1.17 -13.00
C ARG A 78 -4.35 -0.56 -11.62
N HIS A 79 -5.59 -0.61 -11.15
CA HIS A 79 -6.01 0.01 -9.91
C HIS A 79 -6.98 -0.90 -9.16
N ALA A 80 -6.95 -0.88 -7.83
CA ALA A 80 -7.96 -1.49 -6.98
C ALA A 80 -8.16 -0.64 -5.73
N THR A 81 -9.40 -0.56 -5.26
CA THR A 81 -9.74 0.02 -3.97
C THR A 81 -10.05 -1.09 -2.99
N LEU A 82 -9.49 -0.98 -1.80
CA LEU A 82 -9.70 -1.93 -0.71
C LEU A 82 -10.02 -1.17 0.56
N SER A 83 -10.57 -1.86 1.55
CA SER A 83 -10.77 -1.33 2.89
C SER A 83 -10.20 -2.25 3.95
N ALA A 84 -9.84 -1.68 5.10
CA ALA A 84 -9.41 -2.43 6.27
C ALA A 84 -10.02 -1.83 7.54
N ILE A 85 -10.43 -2.70 8.46
CA ILE A 85 -10.97 -2.31 9.75
C ILE A 85 -9.83 -2.22 10.77
N ALA A 86 -9.91 -1.24 11.65
CA ALA A 86 -8.93 -1.03 12.70
C ALA A 86 -8.69 -2.30 13.53
N GLY A 87 -7.43 -2.68 13.68
CA GLY A 87 -7.02 -3.85 14.47
C GLY A 87 -7.17 -5.19 13.73
N GLU A 88 -7.62 -5.19 12.48
CA GLU A 88 -7.67 -6.39 11.64
C GLU A 88 -6.55 -6.39 10.61
N ASP A 89 -5.97 -7.56 10.35
CA ASP A 89 -4.99 -7.76 9.27
C ASP A 89 -5.66 -8.06 7.93
N LYS A 90 -6.98 -8.24 7.95
CA LYS A 90 -7.77 -8.58 6.76
C LYS A 90 -8.17 -7.33 6.01
N VAL A 91 -7.95 -7.37 4.70
CA VAL A 91 -8.46 -6.36 3.77
C VAL A 91 -9.59 -6.90 2.92
N THR A 92 -10.54 -6.04 2.58
CA THR A 92 -11.67 -6.35 1.71
C THR A 92 -11.48 -5.63 0.39
N LEU A 93 -11.60 -6.36 -0.72
CA LEU A 93 -11.64 -5.75 -2.05
C LEU A 93 -13.01 -5.08 -2.22
N GLU A 94 -12.99 -3.79 -2.49
CA GLU A 94 -14.19 -3.01 -2.75
C GLU A 94 -14.63 -3.15 -4.22
N PRO A 95 -15.90 -2.82 -4.53
CA PRO A 95 -16.34 -2.72 -5.91
C PRO A 95 -15.43 -1.81 -6.73
N HIS A 96 -15.29 -2.09 -8.02
CA HIS A 96 -14.48 -1.27 -8.91
C HIS A 96 -14.93 0.18 -8.88
N GLN A 97 -14.02 1.09 -8.60
CA GLN A 97 -14.23 2.53 -8.43
C GLN A 97 -13.21 3.31 -9.26
N PRO A 98 -13.55 4.54 -9.66
CA PRO A 98 -12.57 5.42 -10.30
C PRO A 98 -11.55 5.90 -9.26
N HIS A 99 -10.30 6.03 -9.67
CA HIS A 99 -9.34 6.79 -8.89
C HIS A 99 -9.64 8.28 -9.03
N HIS A 100 -9.88 8.94 -7.91
CA HIS A 100 -10.14 10.38 -7.83
C HIS A 100 -9.01 11.07 -7.06
N GLN A 101 -8.56 12.20 -7.58
CA GLN A 101 -7.61 13.07 -6.90
C GLN A 101 -8.09 14.51 -7.03
N SER A 102 -8.07 15.25 -5.91
CA SER A 102 -8.43 16.67 -5.93
C SER A 102 -7.51 17.46 -6.85
N ILE A 103 -8.04 18.52 -7.46
CA ILE A 103 -7.30 19.48 -8.26
C ILE A 103 -6.19 20.17 -7.44
N ASP A 104 -6.38 20.30 -6.13
CA ASP A 104 -5.40 20.90 -5.21
C ASP A 104 -4.11 20.09 -5.12
N TYR A 105 -4.20 18.77 -5.34
CA TYR A 105 -3.06 17.85 -5.32
C TYR A 105 -2.55 17.48 -6.71
N ASN A 106 -3.37 17.67 -7.73
CA ASN A 106 -3.01 17.34 -9.11
C ASN A 106 -3.63 18.36 -10.08
N ALA A 107 -2.91 19.44 -10.31
CA ALA A 107 -3.35 20.50 -11.21
C ALA A 107 -3.51 20.04 -12.68
N LEU A 108 -2.89 18.95 -13.09
CA LEU A 108 -2.93 18.46 -14.48
C LEU A 108 -4.08 17.49 -14.75
N ALA A 109 -4.41 16.64 -13.77
CA ALA A 109 -5.41 15.58 -13.94
C ALA A 109 -6.27 15.36 -12.68
N GLY A 110 -6.33 16.33 -11.78
CA GLY A 110 -7.24 16.36 -10.64
C GLY A 110 -8.66 16.76 -11.04
N GLY A 111 -9.61 16.45 -10.19
CA GLY A 111 -11.02 16.80 -10.38
C GLY A 111 -11.77 15.92 -11.39
N ILE A 112 -11.12 14.93 -12.00
CA ILE A 112 -11.75 13.97 -12.91
C ILE A 112 -11.71 12.55 -12.35
N GLU A 113 -12.75 11.78 -12.62
CA GLU A 113 -12.79 10.35 -12.34
C GLU A 113 -11.94 9.61 -13.37
N ARG A 114 -10.97 8.83 -12.92
CA ARG A 114 -10.09 8.05 -13.79
C ARG A 114 -10.36 6.57 -13.60
N TRP A 115 -11.07 5.99 -14.54
CA TRP A 115 -11.45 4.58 -14.57
C TRP A 115 -10.31 3.76 -15.17
N PHE A 116 -9.45 3.23 -14.32
CA PHE A 116 -8.38 2.32 -14.74
C PHE A 116 -8.88 0.88 -14.72
N GLU A 117 -8.27 0.02 -15.54
CA GLU A 117 -8.53 -1.42 -15.44
C GLU A 117 -8.27 -1.93 -14.02
N PRO A 118 -9.15 -2.77 -13.48
CA PRO A 118 -8.96 -3.32 -12.15
C PRO A 118 -7.74 -4.27 -12.10
N ILE A 119 -7.07 -4.31 -10.96
CA ILE A 119 -6.12 -5.38 -10.66
C ILE A 119 -6.91 -6.69 -10.62
N ASP A 120 -6.38 -7.73 -11.24
CA ASP A 120 -7.07 -9.03 -11.30
C ASP A 120 -7.37 -9.55 -9.90
N VAL A 121 -8.59 -10.02 -9.70
CA VAL A 121 -9.07 -10.53 -8.39
C VAL A 121 -8.15 -11.62 -7.85
N GLU A 122 -7.61 -12.48 -8.72
CA GLU A 122 -6.68 -13.55 -8.33
C GLU A 122 -5.32 -13.02 -7.88
N ILE A 123 -4.89 -11.86 -8.38
CA ILE A 123 -3.68 -11.18 -7.91
C ILE A 123 -3.94 -10.52 -6.56
N VAL A 124 -5.09 -9.84 -6.41
CA VAL A 124 -5.47 -9.23 -5.11
C VAL A 124 -5.62 -10.31 -4.03
N ALA A 125 -6.23 -11.46 -4.35
CA ALA A 125 -6.42 -12.58 -3.43
C ALA A 125 -5.15 -13.45 -3.25
N GLY A 126 -4.11 -13.22 -4.05
CA GLY A 126 -2.86 -13.98 -3.99
C GLY A 126 -2.10 -13.76 -2.69
N GLN A 127 -1.34 -14.77 -2.26
CA GLN A 127 -0.61 -14.75 -0.98
C GLN A 127 0.38 -13.58 -0.89
N ALA A 128 1.14 -13.30 -1.96
CA ALA A 128 2.10 -12.22 -2.00
C ALA A 128 1.43 -10.86 -1.75
N MET A 129 0.32 -10.57 -2.44
CA MET A 129 -0.43 -9.33 -2.26
C MET A 129 -1.05 -9.23 -0.87
N GLN A 130 -1.64 -10.33 -0.37
CA GLN A 130 -2.22 -10.36 0.97
C GLN A 130 -1.17 -10.17 2.07
N CYS A 131 0.02 -10.72 1.94
CA CYS A 131 1.12 -10.49 2.86
C CYS A 131 1.57 -9.02 2.89
N VAL A 132 1.67 -8.38 1.73
CA VAL A 132 1.99 -6.96 1.61
C VAL A 132 0.90 -6.10 2.29
N LEU A 133 -0.37 -6.38 2.01
CA LEU A 133 -1.50 -5.64 2.59
C LEU A 133 -1.56 -5.83 4.11
N ALA A 134 -1.40 -7.05 4.62
CA ALA A 134 -1.36 -7.32 6.05
C ALA A 134 -0.19 -6.60 6.75
N PHE A 135 0.98 -6.56 6.12
CA PHE A 135 2.10 -5.76 6.62
C PHE A 135 1.74 -4.27 6.70
N CYS A 136 1.12 -3.70 5.66
CA CYS A 136 0.68 -2.31 5.65
C CYS A 136 -0.35 -2.03 6.74
N CYS A 137 -1.35 -2.91 6.92
CA CYS A 137 -2.36 -2.77 7.96
C CYS A 137 -1.74 -2.77 9.36
N ARG A 138 -0.81 -3.68 9.65
CA ARG A 138 -0.11 -3.71 10.94
C ARG A 138 0.72 -2.45 11.16
N MET A 139 1.57 -2.09 10.20
CA MET A 139 2.46 -0.93 10.33
C MET A 139 1.69 0.39 10.45
N PHE A 140 0.70 0.61 9.58
CA PHE A 140 -0.09 1.83 9.61
C PHE A 140 -1.06 1.84 10.80
N GLY A 141 -1.54 0.69 11.24
CA GLY A 141 -2.31 0.52 12.46
C GLY A 141 -1.53 0.87 13.72
N GLU A 142 -0.23 0.57 13.80
CA GLU A 142 0.63 1.03 14.89
C GLU A 142 0.84 2.55 14.85
N LEU A 143 1.02 3.13 13.67
CA LEU A 143 1.18 4.57 13.49
C LEU A 143 -0.11 5.36 13.75
N ARG A 144 -1.26 4.77 13.49
CA ARG A 144 -2.59 5.37 13.67
C ARG A 144 -3.57 4.34 14.23
N PRO A 145 -3.51 4.04 15.53
CA PRO A 145 -4.43 3.11 16.18
C PRO A 145 -5.90 3.52 16.01
N ASN A 146 -6.77 2.55 15.97
CA ASN A 146 -8.23 2.73 15.86
C ASN A 146 -8.69 3.46 14.57
N THR A 147 -7.90 3.36 13.49
CA THR A 147 -8.22 3.96 12.20
C THR A 147 -8.67 2.88 11.21
N ASN A 148 -9.86 3.05 10.64
CA ASN A 148 -10.25 2.29 9.45
C ASN A 148 -9.55 2.90 8.23
N TRP A 149 -9.11 2.04 7.30
CA TRP A 149 -8.35 2.46 6.14
C TRP A 149 -9.16 2.28 4.86
N GLU A 150 -9.17 3.30 4.05
CA GLU A 150 -9.42 3.21 2.62
C GLU A 150 -8.07 3.08 1.92
N ILE A 151 -7.92 2.08 1.07
CA ILE A 151 -6.63 1.69 0.48
C ILE A 151 -6.77 1.73 -1.03
N GLU A 152 -5.96 2.55 -1.69
CA GLU A 152 -5.79 2.47 -3.13
C GLU A 152 -4.51 1.70 -3.49
N CYS A 153 -4.68 0.67 -4.29
CA CYS A 153 -3.58 -0.10 -4.86
C CYS A 153 -3.39 0.26 -6.32
N HIS A 154 -2.16 0.57 -6.68
CA HIS A 154 -1.78 0.88 -8.05
C HIS A 154 -0.60 0.02 -8.49
N GLN A 155 -0.77 -0.71 -9.58
CA GLN A 155 0.35 -1.29 -10.31
C GLN A 155 0.75 -0.31 -11.41
N PHE A 156 2.03 0.03 -11.49
CA PHE A 156 2.57 0.92 -12.51
C PHE A 156 3.73 0.28 -13.26
N ARG A 157 3.77 0.47 -14.57
CA ARG A 157 4.95 0.23 -15.40
C ARG A 157 5.22 1.45 -16.27
N ILE A 158 6.44 1.96 -16.21
CA ILE A 158 6.91 3.07 -17.04
C ILE A 158 7.77 2.49 -18.15
N GLU A 159 7.37 2.72 -19.40
CA GLU A 159 8.07 2.24 -20.59
C GLU A 159 8.92 3.38 -21.18
N ALA A 160 10.24 3.28 -21.07
CA ALA A 160 11.15 4.18 -21.76
C ALA A 160 11.56 3.58 -23.11
N ARG A 161 11.52 4.38 -24.17
CA ARG A 161 11.97 4.01 -25.51
C ARG A 161 13.01 5.00 -26.01
N SER A 162 13.83 4.61 -26.98
CA SER A 162 14.94 5.42 -27.49
C SER A 162 14.56 6.87 -27.87
N TYR A 163 13.33 7.07 -28.32
CA TYR A 163 12.80 8.36 -28.79
C TYR A 163 11.60 8.86 -27.98
N THR A 164 11.20 8.13 -26.92
CA THR A 164 10.09 8.53 -26.04
C THR A 164 10.51 8.20 -24.61
N PRO A 165 11.12 9.16 -23.89
CA PRO A 165 11.54 8.93 -22.51
C PRO A 165 10.30 8.70 -21.63
N GLY A 166 10.34 7.66 -20.78
CA GLY A 166 9.35 7.46 -19.74
C GLY A 166 9.57 8.45 -18.59
N ARG A 167 8.50 9.09 -18.12
CA ARG A 167 8.54 10.00 -16.98
C ARG A 167 7.67 9.46 -15.84
N PRO A 168 8.26 8.98 -14.74
CA PRO A 168 7.49 8.47 -13.60
C PRO A 168 6.57 9.54 -12.99
N THR A 169 7.06 10.77 -12.89
CA THR A 169 6.37 11.93 -12.31
C THR A 169 6.42 13.11 -13.28
N PRO A 170 5.56 13.15 -14.32
CA PRO A 170 5.62 14.22 -15.34
C PRO A 170 5.40 15.62 -14.77
N GLY A 171 4.64 15.74 -13.67
CA GLY A 171 4.41 16.99 -12.94
C GLY A 171 5.50 17.36 -11.94
N GLY A 172 6.59 16.59 -11.84
CA GLY A 172 7.63 16.81 -10.82
C GLY A 172 7.21 16.32 -9.41
N VAL A 173 7.89 16.84 -8.40
CA VAL A 173 7.60 16.50 -6.99
C VAL A 173 6.28 17.16 -6.58
N HIS A 174 5.36 16.38 -6.05
CA HIS A 174 4.04 16.84 -5.60
C HIS A 174 3.56 16.03 -4.38
N ARG A 175 2.52 16.53 -3.73
CA ARG A 175 1.80 15.79 -2.69
C ARG A 175 0.59 15.11 -3.32
N ASP A 176 0.33 13.86 -2.94
CA ASP A 176 -0.81 13.11 -3.46
C ASP A 176 -2.07 13.21 -2.58
N GLY A 177 -1.97 13.85 -1.42
CA GLY A 177 -3.09 13.97 -0.48
C GLY A 177 -3.33 12.75 0.41
N TRP A 178 -2.54 11.68 0.27
CA TRP A 178 -2.66 10.47 1.08
C TRP A 178 -2.01 10.61 2.45
N THR A 179 -2.62 10.00 3.46
CA THR A 179 -2.08 9.99 4.83
C THR A 179 -0.82 9.14 4.93
N MET A 180 -0.82 7.97 4.30
CA MET A 180 0.27 6.99 4.30
C MET A 180 0.47 6.42 2.91
N ARG A 181 1.71 6.07 2.58
CA ARG A 181 2.06 5.41 1.31
C ARG A 181 3.11 4.33 1.54
N TRP A 182 2.92 3.21 0.88
CA TRP A 182 3.91 2.16 0.73
C TRP A 182 4.22 1.95 -0.76
N CYS A 183 5.50 1.77 -1.09
CA CYS A 183 5.96 1.52 -2.47
C CYS A 183 6.93 0.33 -2.49
N CYS A 184 6.79 -0.56 -3.44
CA CYS A 184 7.68 -1.69 -3.70
C CYS A 184 8.17 -1.71 -5.15
#